data_c194e6cc2534d2e4880bf34eb9d439f7
#
_entry.id   c194e6cc2534d2e4880bf34eb9d439f7
#
_cell.length_a   1.000
_cell.length_b   1.000
_cell.length_c   1.000
_cell.angle_alpha   90.00
_cell.angle_beta   90.00
_cell.angle_gamma   90.00
#
_symmetry.space_group_name_H-M   'P 1'
#
loop_
_entity.id
_entity.type
_entity.pdbx_description
1 polymer ?
#
loop_
_entity_poly.entity_id
_entity_poly.type
_entity_poly.pdbx_seq_one_letter_code
_entity_poly.pdbx_strand_id
1 'polypeptide(L)'
;MKFVKAASKILTAAAALCAVLLFFDFRADAAFKHQEIQAVVPFTCAKVDSAANEYEIVIEELDEASPMPDKITKKISSGDDSFTIGIDEPGTYQYKVYENAGSDSKIIYDDTTYIVTLFVTSDDAGILDYQVILSKGGLVKPTEVSFVNKAVRTPIATGESENPYIPYALAAFATGGIVLILALRRRKEEADV
;
A
#
# COMPACT_ATOMS: atom_id res chain seq x y z
N MET A 1 -4.08 -56.89 -65.88
CA MET A 1 -3.86 -57.32 -64.46
C MET A 1 -3.03 -56.39 -63.61
N LYS A 2 -2.14 -55.51 -64.13
CA LYS A 2 -1.31 -54.58 -63.32
C LYS A 2 -2.11 -53.41 -62.68
N PHE A 3 -3.13 -52.89 -63.38
CA PHE A 3 -3.96 -51.78 -62.88
C PHE A 3 -4.85 -52.16 -61.71
N VAL A 4 -5.41 -53.37 -61.68
CA VAL A 4 -6.28 -53.85 -60.60
C VAL A 4 -5.50 -54.02 -59.29
N LYS A 5 -4.23 -54.45 -59.38
CA LYS A 5 -3.36 -54.60 -58.21
C LYS A 5 -2.92 -53.22 -57.62
N ALA A 6 -2.76 -52.19 -58.46
CA ALA A 6 -2.46 -50.85 -57.99
C ALA A 6 -3.66 -50.19 -57.29
N ALA A 7 -4.85 -50.32 -57.86
CA ALA A 7 -6.09 -49.77 -57.27
C ALA A 7 -6.40 -50.44 -55.89
N SER A 8 -6.16 -51.74 -55.76
CA SER A 8 -6.34 -52.46 -54.47
C SER A 8 -5.39 -51.96 -53.40
N LYS A 9 -4.13 -51.72 -53.72
CA LYS A 9 -3.14 -51.19 -52.75
C LYS A 9 -3.44 -49.75 -52.32
N ILE A 10 -3.96 -48.90 -53.20
CA ILE A 10 -4.39 -47.54 -52.85
C ILE A 10 -5.62 -47.57 -51.94
N LEU A 11 -6.57 -48.43 -52.23
CA LEU A 11 -7.78 -48.59 -51.42
C LEU A 11 -7.46 -49.11 -49.99
N THR A 12 -6.53 -50.09 -49.88
CA THR A 12 -6.11 -50.58 -48.54
C THR A 12 -5.29 -49.54 -47.77
N ALA A 13 -4.46 -48.73 -48.42
CA ALA A 13 -3.71 -47.65 -47.78
C ALA A 13 -4.66 -46.52 -47.30
N ALA A 14 -5.70 -46.19 -48.07
CA ALA A 14 -6.70 -45.21 -47.67
C ALA A 14 -7.56 -45.72 -46.47
N ALA A 15 -7.95 -46.99 -46.47
CA ALA A 15 -8.69 -47.58 -45.36
C ALA A 15 -7.86 -47.66 -44.08
N ALA A 16 -6.55 -47.94 -44.19
CA ALA A 16 -5.65 -47.94 -43.05
C ALA A 16 -5.45 -46.52 -42.46
N LEU A 17 -5.35 -45.51 -43.32
CA LEU A 17 -5.23 -44.12 -42.91
C LEU A 17 -6.51 -43.64 -42.20
N CYS A 18 -7.69 -43.98 -42.72
CA CYS A 18 -8.97 -43.68 -42.05
C CYS A 18 -9.09 -44.38 -40.70
N ALA A 19 -8.66 -45.65 -40.59
CA ALA A 19 -8.69 -46.39 -39.32
C ALA A 19 -7.76 -45.73 -38.26
N VAL A 20 -6.60 -45.25 -38.67
CA VAL A 20 -5.68 -44.52 -37.77
C VAL A 20 -6.31 -43.23 -37.26
N LEU A 21 -7.01 -42.47 -38.11
CA LEU A 21 -7.68 -41.23 -37.72
C LEU A 21 -8.86 -41.46 -36.79
N LEU A 22 -9.51 -42.65 -36.79
CA LEU A 22 -10.59 -42.99 -35.86
C LEU A 22 -10.10 -43.37 -34.45
N PHE A 23 -8.81 -43.66 -34.29
CA PHE A 23 -8.20 -43.92 -32.98
C PHE A 23 -7.60 -42.67 -32.32
N PHE A 24 -7.50 -41.57 -33.05
CA PHE A 24 -7.25 -40.28 -32.42
C PHE A 24 -8.60 -39.76 -31.90
N ASP A 25 -8.93 -40.11 -30.66
CA ASP A 25 -9.88 -39.33 -29.88
C ASP A 25 -9.34 -37.89 -29.78
N PHE A 26 -9.75 -37.03 -30.71
CA PHE A 26 -9.73 -35.61 -30.50
C PHE A 26 -10.70 -35.34 -29.35
N ARG A 27 -10.24 -35.55 -28.14
CA ARG A 27 -10.85 -34.93 -26.99
C ARG A 27 -10.61 -33.42 -27.17
N ALA A 28 -11.57 -32.72 -27.74
CA ALA A 28 -11.72 -31.35 -27.49
C ALA A 28 -11.98 -31.25 -25.97
N ASP A 29 -10.95 -31.05 -25.17
CA ASP A 29 -11.13 -30.53 -23.83
C ASP A 29 -11.89 -29.23 -24.06
N ALA A 30 -13.20 -29.25 -23.87
CA ALA A 30 -13.97 -28.04 -23.69
C ALA A 30 -13.35 -27.41 -22.43
N ALA A 31 -12.52 -26.39 -22.63
CA ALA A 31 -11.92 -25.64 -21.55
C ALA A 31 -13.08 -25.28 -20.62
N PHE A 32 -13.05 -25.81 -19.41
CA PHE A 32 -14.07 -25.54 -18.41
C PHE A 32 -14.04 -24.04 -18.12
N LYS A 33 -15.08 -23.33 -18.51
CA LYS A 33 -15.12 -21.87 -18.35
C LYS A 33 -15.70 -21.57 -16.98
N HIS A 34 -14.86 -21.06 -16.11
CA HIS A 34 -15.29 -20.57 -14.80
C HIS A 34 -16.15 -19.30 -14.96
N GLN A 35 -17.02 -19.08 -14.01
CA GLN A 35 -17.71 -17.80 -13.88
C GLN A 35 -16.78 -16.79 -13.24
N GLU A 36 -16.60 -15.64 -13.86
CA GLU A 36 -15.82 -14.55 -13.32
C GLU A 36 -16.31 -14.11 -11.94
N ILE A 37 -15.40 -13.95 -11.00
CA ILE A 37 -15.64 -13.36 -9.68
C ILE A 37 -14.97 -12.01 -9.54
N GLN A 38 -15.51 -11.18 -8.64
CA GLN A 38 -14.92 -9.88 -8.31
C GLN A 38 -14.19 -10.00 -6.95
N ALA A 39 -12.87 -10.15 -7.00
CA ALA A 39 -12.05 -10.12 -5.80
C ALA A 39 -11.85 -8.68 -5.32
N VAL A 40 -12.09 -8.44 -4.04
CA VAL A 40 -11.99 -7.10 -3.42
C VAL A 40 -10.78 -7.04 -2.51
N VAL A 41 -9.93 -6.05 -2.73
CA VAL A 41 -8.78 -5.71 -1.88
C VAL A 41 -9.08 -4.39 -1.19
N PRO A 42 -9.61 -4.41 0.04
CA PRO A 42 -9.91 -3.19 0.79
C PRO A 42 -8.65 -2.54 1.33
N PHE A 43 -8.67 -1.22 1.44
CA PHE A 43 -7.64 -0.46 2.13
C PHE A 43 -8.22 0.73 2.87
N THR A 44 -7.52 1.18 3.91
CA THR A 44 -7.82 2.39 4.66
C THR A 44 -6.73 3.42 4.49
N CYS A 45 -7.11 4.69 4.51
CA CYS A 45 -6.18 5.80 4.55
C CYS A 45 -6.57 6.74 5.68
N ALA A 46 -5.69 6.89 6.65
CA ALA A 46 -5.87 7.79 7.78
C ALA A 46 -4.93 8.98 7.67
N LYS A 47 -5.38 10.14 8.18
CA LYS A 47 -4.55 11.34 8.31
C LYS A 47 -4.49 11.79 9.75
N VAL A 48 -3.30 12.18 10.17
CA VAL A 48 -3.04 12.72 11.52
C VAL A 48 -2.65 14.19 11.38
N ASP A 49 -3.22 15.02 12.27
CA ASP A 49 -2.94 16.46 12.36
C ASP A 49 -3.33 17.27 11.11
N SER A 50 -4.45 16.90 10.47
CA SER A 50 -5.11 17.73 9.46
C SER A 50 -4.34 17.96 8.15
N ALA A 51 -3.56 17.00 7.68
CA ALA A 51 -3.08 17.02 6.30
C ALA A 51 -4.29 16.96 5.35
N ALA A 52 -4.49 18.02 4.56
CA ALA A 52 -5.74 18.23 3.82
C ALA A 52 -5.72 17.66 2.40
N ASN A 53 -4.72 16.86 2.02
CA ASN A 53 -4.48 16.49 0.64
C ASN A 53 -5.11 15.14 0.28
N GLU A 54 -5.26 14.92 -1.01
CA GLU A 54 -5.53 13.63 -1.57
C GLU A 54 -4.24 12.81 -1.60
N TYR A 55 -4.37 11.55 -1.21
CA TYR A 55 -3.31 10.54 -1.26
C TYR A 55 -3.59 9.60 -2.42
N GLU A 56 -2.54 9.15 -3.07
CA GLU A 56 -2.64 8.28 -4.24
C GLU A 56 -2.19 6.87 -3.85
N ILE A 57 -3.16 5.95 -3.79
CA ILE A 57 -2.91 4.54 -3.52
C ILE A 57 -2.84 3.80 -4.84
N VAL A 58 -1.79 3.00 -5.01
CA VAL A 58 -1.46 2.30 -6.26
C VAL A 58 -1.46 0.79 -6.00
N ILE A 59 -1.96 0.04 -6.98
CA ILE A 59 -1.82 -1.41 -7.06
C ILE A 59 -1.05 -1.77 -8.33
N GLU A 60 -0.05 -2.64 -8.19
CA GLU A 60 0.77 -3.18 -9.29
C GLU A 60 0.78 -4.70 -9.21
N GLU A 61 0.76 -5.37 -10.37
CA GLU A 61 1.00 -6.80 -10.44
C GLU A 61 2.45 -7.12 -10.12
N LEU A 62 2.68 -8.26 -9.47
CA LEU A 62 4.02 -8.83 -9.30
C LEU A 62 4.31 -9.92 -10.33
N ASP A 63 3.28 -10.53 -10.89
CA ASP A 63 3.35 -11.51 -11.96
C ASP A 63 2.60 -10.97 -13.19
N GLU A 64 3.23 -10.95 -14.36
CA GLU A 64 2.66 -10.43 -15.62
C GLU A 64 1.33 -11.07 -16.05
N ALA A 65 1.01 -12.25 -15.51
CA ALA A 65 -0.24 -12.97 -15.80
C ALA A 65 -1.37 -12.62 -14.83
N SER A 66 -1.13 -11.77 -13.82
CA SER A 66 -2.15 -11.40 -12.84
C SER A 66 -3.18 -10.44 -13.44
N PRO A 67 -4.50 -10.74 -13.32
CA PRO A 67 -5.53 -9.80 -13.76
C PRO A 67 -5.44 -8.49 -12.98
N MET A 68 -5.62 -7.36 -13.66
CA MET A 68 -5.55 -6.04 -13.05
C MET A 68 -6.94 -5.40 -12.91
N PRO A 69 -7.16 -4.58 -11.89
CA PRO A 69 -8.37 -3.80 -11.78
C PRO A 69 -8.43 -2.71 -12.87
N ASP A 70 -9.65 -2.28 -13.24
CA ASP A 70 -9.85 -1.18 -14.20
C ASP A 70 -9.12 0.12 -13.80
N LYS A 71 -8.98 0.34 -12.50
CA LYS A 71 -8.28 1.49 -11.93
C LYS A 71 -7.14 0.99 -11.04
N ILE A 72 -5.93 1.12 -11.52
CA ILE A 72 -4.70 0.78 -10.79
C ILE A 72 -4.28 1.84 -9.78
N THR A 73 -4.93 3.00 -9.81
CA THR A 73 -4.65 4.14 -8.92
C THR A 73 -5.95 4.70 -8.38
N LYS A 74 -5.99 4.91 -7.08
CA LYS A 74 -7.11 5.51 -6.35
C LYS A 74 -6.64 6.75 -5.60
N LYS A 75 -7.43 7.83 -5.68
CA LYS A 75 -7.19 9.07 -4.91
C LYS A 75 -8.18 9.16 -3.77
N ILE A 76 -7.66 9.31 -2.57
CA ILE A 76 -8.44 9.33 -1.33
C ILE A 76 -7.90 10.37 -0.36
N SER A 77 -8.76 11.15 0.28
CA SER A 77 -8.31 12.09 1.31
C SER A 77 -8.24 11.46 2.71
N SER A 78 -9.16 10.58 3.03
CA SER A 78 -9.18 9.72 4.22
C SER A 78 -10.39 8.79 4.16
N GLY A 79 -10.37 7.70 4.92
CA GLY A 79 -11.45 6.70 4.98
C GLY A 79 -11.07 5.42 4.25
N ASP A 80 -12.09 4.69 3.81
CA ASP A 80 -11.95 3.37 3.23
C ASP A 80 -12.25 3.41 1.73
N ASP A 81 -11.51 2.61 0.96
CA ASP A 81 -11.77 2.33 -0.46
C ASP A 81 -11.26 0.91 -0.76
N SER A 82 -11.38 0.45 -2.01
CA SER A 82 -10.93 -0.88 -2.40
C SER A 82 -10.55 -0.94 -3.87
N PHE A 83 -9.67 -1.87 -4.22
CA PHE A 83 -9.48 -2.32 -5.60
C PHE A 83 -10.36 -3.53 -5.84
N THR A 84 -11.02 -3.57 -6.99
CA THR A 84 -11.86 -4.70 -7.43
C THR A 84 -11.24 -5.31 -8.67
N ILE A 85 -10.97 -6.61 -8.62
CA ILE A 85 -10.24 -7.35 -9.65
C ILE A 85 -11.14 -8.47 -10.16
N GLY A 86 -11.44 -8.47 -11.47
CA GLY A 86 -12.15 -9.57 -12.13
C GLY A 86 -11.22 -10.77 -12.33
N ILE A 87 -11.62 -11.93 -11.86
CA ILE A 87 -10.84 -13.18 -11.96
C ILE A 87 -11.74 -14.29 -12.52
N ASP A 88 -11.31 -14.94 -13.58
CA ASP A 88 -12.05 -16.00 -14.29
C ASP A 88 -11.36 -17.36 -14.24
N GLU A 89 -10.16 -17.46 -13.65
CA GLU A 89 -9.41 -18.71 -13.49
C GLU A 89 -8.93 -18.89 -12.06
N PRO A 90 -8.87 -20.15 -11.55
CA PRO A 90 -8.24 -20.45 -10.28
C PRO A 90 -6.72 -20.25 -10.39
N GLY A 91 -6.11 -19.75 -9.30
CA GLY A 91 -4.68 -19.46 -9.29
C GLY A 91 -4.24 -18.73 -8.05
N THR A 92 -2.98 -18.34 -8.06
CA THR A 92 -2.40 -17.47 -7.02
C THR A 92 -1.90 -16.22 -7.70
N TYR A 93 -2.49 -15.09 -7.36
CA TYR A 93 -2.18 -13.79 -7.96
C TYR A 93 -1.57 -12.88 -6.92
N GLN A 94 -0.47 -12.22 -7.25
CA GLN A 94 0.25 -11.37 -6.32
C GLN A 94 0.30 -9.93 -6.79
N TYR A 95 0.03 -9.03 -5.86
CA TYR A 95 0.02 -7.59 -6.09
C TYR A 95 0.83 -6.88 -5.02
N LYS A 96 1.39 -5.77 -5.41
CA LYS A 96 2.00 -4.78 -4.53
C LYS A 96 1.02 -3.61 -4.38
N VAL A 97 0.68 -3.25 -3.14
CA VAL A 97 -0.16 -2.09 -2.84
C VAL A 97 0.64 -1.12 -1.99
N TYR A 98 0.72 0.13 -2.42
CA TYR A 98 1.52 1.16 -1.77
C TYR A 98 0.93 2.55 -2.02
N GLU A 99 1.37 3.51 -1.22
CA GLU A 99 1.07 4.92 -1.43
C GLU A 99 2.15 5.57 -2.30
N ASN A 100 1.74 6.28 -3.33
CA ASN A 100 2.63 7.11 -4.12
C ASN A 100 2.84 8.45 -3.39
N ALA A 101 4.07 8.67 -2.90
CA ALA A 101 4.39 9.88 -2.15
C ALA A 101 4.18 11.13 -3.01
N GLY A 102 3.39 12.06 -2.50
CA GLY A 102 3.18 13.35 -3.12
C GLY A 102 4.38 14.30 -2.93
N SER A 103 4.25 15.52 -3.44
CA SER A 103 5.31 16.53 -3.41
C SER A 103 5.19 17.55 -2.26
N ASP A 104 4.18 17.44 -1.40
CA ASP A 104 3.99 18.38 -0.29
C ASP A 104 4.95 18.08 0.86
N SER A 105 5.95 18.95 1.04
CA SER A 105 6.95 18.82 2.10
C SER A 105 6.40 18.99 3.53
N LYS A 106 5.14 19.39 3.67
CA LYS A 106 4.45 19.49 4.96
C LYS A 106 3.79 18.18 5.38
N ILE A 107 3.88 17.14 4.55
CA ILE A 107 3.29 15.83 4.79
C ILE A 107 4.39 14.79 4.87
N ILE A 108 4.31 13.95 5.87
CA ILE A 108 5.03 12.69 5.96
C ILE A 108 4.10 11.63 5.40
N TYR A 109 4.37 11.21 4.15
CA TYR A 109 3.62 10.15 3.47
C TYR A 109 3.96 8.79 4.06
N ASP A 110 3.01 7.86 4.01
CA ASP A 110 3.26 6.48 4.44
C ASP A 110 4.09 5.75 3.38
N ASP A 111 5.22 5.21 3.76
CA ASP A 111 6.15 4.47 2.90
C ASP A 111 5.94 2.95 2.91
N THR A 112 4.85 2.53 3.55
CA THR A 112 4.53 1.11 3.67
C THR A 112 4.18 0.50 2.31
N THR A 113 4.76 -0.66 2.05
CA THR A 113 4.40 -1.51 0.92
C THR A 113 3.79 -2.81 1.42
N TYR A 114 2.61 -3.14 0.89
CA TYR A 114 1.91 -4.39 1.16
C TYR A 114 2.04 -5.32 -0.04
N ILE A 115 2.24 -6.60 0.24
CA ILE A 115 2.07 -7.67 -0.74
C ILE A 115 0.72 -8.33 -0.46
N VAL A 116 -0.15 -8.27 -1.44
CA VAL A 116 -1.48 -8.87 -1.44
C VAL A 116 -1.44 -10.12 -2.29
N THR A 117 -1.72 -11.27 -1.70
CA THR A 117 -1.84 -12.53 -2.42
C THR A 117 -3.31 -12.94 -2.45
N LEU A 118 -3.89 -13.05 -3.64
CA LEU A 118 -5.21 -13.62 -3.87
C LEU A 118 -5.03 -15.09 -4.19
N PHE A 119 -5.52 -15.95 -3.32
CA PHE A 119 -5.55 -17.38 -3.55
C PHE A 119 -6.95 -17.79 -4.01
N VAL A 120 -7.08 -18.09 -5.30
CA VAL A 120 -8.36 -18.39 -5.94
C VAL A 120 -8.47 -19.89 -6.19
N THR A 121 -9.53 -20.48 -5.72
CA THR A 121 -9.85 -21.91 -5.87
C THR A 121 -11.14 -22.09 -6.65
N SER A 122 -11.32 -23.26 -7.26
CA SER A 122 -12.56 -23.68 -7.90
C SER A 122 -13.11 -24.91 -7.21
N ASP A 123 -14.41 -24.97 -7.05
CA ASP A 123 -15.09 -26.19 -6.64
C ASP A 123 -15.36 -27.14 -7.85
N ASP A 124 -15.97 -28.31 -7.59
CA ASP A 124 -16.31 -29.30 -8.63
C ASP A 124 -17.37 -28.80 -9.62
N ALA A 125 -18.13 -27.75 -9.27
CA ALA A 125 -19.09 -27.10 -10.13
C ALA A 125 -18.49 -25.93 -10.94
N GLY A 126 -17.21 -25.62 -10.71
CA GLY A 126 -16.50 -24.53 -11.37
C GLY A 126 -16.79 -23.16 -10.78
N ILE A 127 -17.35 -23.12 -9.60
CA ILE A 127 -17.57 -21.86 -8.88
C ILE A 127 -16.24 -21.46 -8.23
N LEU A 128 -15.81 -20.22 -8.50
CA LEU A 128 -14.60 -19.66 -7.92
C LEU A 128 -14.89 -19.07 -6.54
N ASP A 129 -13.92 -19.24 -5.63
CA ASP A 129 -13.85 -18.57 -4.33
C ASP A 129 -12.44 -18.04 -4.11
N TYR A 130 -12.26 -17.03 -3.28
CA TYR A 130 -10.95 -16.43 -3.06
C TYR A 130 -10.66 -16.10 -1.60
N GLN A 131 -9.37 -16.14 -1.26
CA GLN A 131 -8.85 -15.68 0.02
C GLN A 131 -7.81 -14.60 -0.22
N VAL A 132 -7.84 -13.56 0.63
CA VAL A 132 -6.86 -12.48 0.63
C VAL A 132 -5.83 -12.73 1.73
N ILE A 133 -4.57 -12.83 1.35
CA ILE A 133 -3.44 -12.98 2.28
C ILE A 133 -2.56 -11.74 2.15
N LEU A 134 -2.33 -11.08 3.28
CA LEU A 134 -1.53 -9.87 3.33
C LEU A 134 -0.16 -10.13 3.96
N SER A 135 0.87 -9.49 3.43
CA SER A 135 2.18 -9.42 4.07
C SER A 135 2.77 -8.01 3.96
N LYS A 136 3.63 -7.66 4.93
CA LYS A 136 4.29 -6.37 5.03
C LYS A 136 5.71 -6.59 5.57
N GLY A 137 6.73 -6.15 4.84
CA GLY A 137 8.12 -6.23 5.30
C GLY A 137 8.57 -7.66 5.63
N GLY A 138 8.21 -8.65 4.81
CA GLY A 138 8.68 -10.03 4.87
C GLY A 138 7.90 -10.95 5.82
N LEU A 139 8.03 -10.82 7.12
CA LEU A 139 7.43 -11.77 8.08
C LEU A 139 6.16 -11.27 8.77
N VAL A 140 5.84 -9.99 8.65
CA VAL A 140 4.66 -9.42 9.29
C VAL A 140 3.41 -9.72 8.45
N LYS A 141 2.39 -10.29 9.10
CA LYS A 141 1.08 -10.57 8.49
C LYS A 141 0.07 -9.56 9.04
N PRO A 142 -0.16 -8.43 8.36
CA PRO A 142 -1.19 -7.48 8.75
C PRO A 142 -2.59 -8.06 8.51
N THR A 143 -3.57 -7.56 9.22
CA THR A 143 -4.98 -7.93 9.04
C THR A 143 -5.67 -7.06 7.99
N GLU A 144 -5.08 -5.91 7.66
CA GLU A 144 -5.61 -4.92 6.72
C GLU A 144 -4.50 -4.16 6.01
N VAL A 145 -4.81 -3.58 4.86
CA VAL A 145 -3.98 -2.60 4.17
C VAL A 145 -4.34 -1.22 4.72
N SER A 146 -3.41 -0.58 5.43
CA SER A 146 -3.67 0.69 6.11
C SER A 146 -2.51 1.65 5.97
N PHE A 147 -2.79 2.86 5.47
CA PHE A 147 -1.82 3.94 5.29
C PHE A 147 -2.12 5.07 6.26
N VAL A 148 -1.08 5.64 6.88
CA VAL A 148 -1.21 6.70 7.88
C VAL A 148 -0.32 7.87 7.52
N ASN A 149 -0.92 8.94 7.02
CA ASN A 149 -0.25 10.17 6.65
C ASN A 149 -0.26 11.18 7.79
N LYS A 150 0.85 11.89 8.00
CA LYS A 150 1.03 12.82 9.11
C LYS A 150 1.43 14.19 8.62
N ALA A 151 0.91 15.26 9.24
CA ALA A 151 1.46 16.59 9.02
C ALA A 151 2.81 16.73 9.70
N VAL A 152 3.75 17.39 9.02
CA VAL A 152 5.02 17.82 9.63
C VAL A 152 4.69 18.85 10.70
N ARG A 153 4.92 18.53 11.97
CA ARG A 153 4.81 19.50 13.05
C ARG A 153 6.02 20.43 12.99
N THR A 154 5.80 21.65 12.61
CA THR A 154 6.80 22.70 12.87
C THR A 154 6.82 22.90 14.38
N PRO A 155 7.96 22.75 15.07
CA PRO A 155 8.03 23.12 16.48
C PRO A 155 7.53 24.56 16.60
N ILE A 156 6.45 24.75 17.35
CA ILE A 156 6.06 26.10 17.77
C ILE A 156 7.27 26.57 18.56
N ALA A 157 8.00 27.56 18.07
CA ALA A 157 8.96 28.27 18.88
C ALA A 157 8.14 28.81 20.07
N THR A 158 8.06 28.04 21.14
CA THR A 158 7.61 28.54 22.44
C THR A 158 8.57 29.68 22.69
N GLY A 159 8.04 30.90 22.61
CA GLY A 159 8.82 32.10 22.67
C GLY A 159 9.41 32.37 24.07
N GLU A 160 10.15 31.43 24.57
CA GLU A 160 11.30 31.71 25.42
C GLU A 160 12.37 32.28 24.48
N SER A 161 12.15 33.51 24.07
CA SER A 161 13.25 34.38 23.83
C SER A 161 14.01 34.41 25.16
N GLU A 162 14.97 33.49 25.29
CA GLU A 162 16.02 33.62 26.28
C GLU A 162 16.74 34.91 25.91
N ASN A 163 16.15 36.01 26.34
CA ASN A 163 16.87 37.29 26.26
C ASN A 163 18.00 37.12 27.29
N PRO A 164 19.25 36.93 26.82
CA PRO A 164 20.37 36.65 27.71
C PRO A 164 20.62 37.77 28.71
N TYR A 165 19.99 38.94 28.48
CA TYR A 165 20.11 40.12 29.36
C TYR A 165 19.15 40.13 30.55
N ILE A 166 18.05 39.32 30.55
CA ILE A 166 17.11 39.26 31.66
C ILE A 166 17.75 38.83 32.97
N PRO A 167 18.56 37.76 33.04
CA PRO A 167 19.20 37.38 34.30
C PRO A 167 20.21 38.41 34.77
N TYR A 168 20.89 39.11 33.87
CA TYR A 168 21.82 40.19 34.24
C TYR A 168 21.10 41.44 34.74
N ALA A 169 19.96 41.78 34.17
CA ALA A 169 19.13 42.89 34.64
C ALA A 169 18.62 42.61 36.07
N LEU A 170 18.13 41.42 36.37
CA LEU A 170 17.70 41.03 37.70
C LEU A 170 18.85 41.05 38.73
N ALA A 171 20.04 40.58 38.34
CA ALA A 171 21.22 40.64 39.17
C ALA A 171 21.67 42.08 39.47
N ALA A 172 21.60 42.98 38.48
CA ALA A 172 21.92 44.42 38.66
C ALA A 172 20.95 45.13 39.62
N PHE A 173 19.65 44.83 39.57
CA PHE A 173 18.65 45.33 40.52
C PHE A 173 18.90 44.83 41.94
N ALA A 174 19.24 43.57 42.12
CA ALA A 174 19.51 42.97 43.43
C ALA A 174 20.77 43.62 44.07
N THR A 175 21.84 43.74 43.33
CA THR A 175 23.09 44.39 43.83
C THR A 175 22.93 45.87 44.09
N GLY A 176 22.24 46.62 43.24
CA GLY A 176 21.94 48.03 43.41
C GLY A 176 21.08 48.27 44.62
N GLY A 177 20.11 47.45 44.90
CA GLY A 177 19.26 47.50 46.11
C GLY A 177 20.06 47.33 47.41
N ILE A 178 20.96 46.36 47.45
CA ILE A 178 21.82 46.15 48.63
C ILE A 178 22.73 47.33 48.89
N VAL A 179 23.37 47.87 47.85
CA VAL A 179 24.24 49.05 47.99
C VAL A 179 23.46 50.25 48.50
N LEU A 180 22.25 50.48 48.03
CA LEU A 180 21.40 51.60 48.50
C LEU A 180 21.00 51.42 49.97
N ILE A 181 20.62 50.21 50.39
CA ILE A 181 20.30 49.96 51.79
C ILE A 181 21.49 50.20 52.73
N LEU A 182 22.68 49.75 52.31
CA LEU A 182 23.90 49.99 53.10
C LEU A 182 24.29 51.48 53.18
N ALA A 183 24.10 52.22 52.08
CA ALA A 183 24.35 53.67 52.07
C ALA A 183 23.35 54.42 52.96
N LEU A 184 22.09 54.02 52.95
CA LEU A 184 21.09 54.65 53.84
C LEU A 184 21.33 54.31 55.33
N ARG A 185 21.77 53.09 55.66
CA ARG A 185 22.19 52.75 57.01
C ARG A 185 23.36 53.57 57.50
N ARG A 186 24.42 53.76 56.72
CA ARG A 186 25.58 54.61 57.10
C ARG A 186 25.18 56.06 57.36
N ARG A 187 24.33 56.65 56.53
CA ARG A 187 23.81 58.00 56.74
C ARG A 187 23.00 58.15 58.02
N LYS A 188 22.30 57.12 58.42
CA LYS A 188 21.52 57.13 59.65
C LYS A 188 22.44 57.03 60.90
N GLU A 189 23.50 56.26 60.86
CA GLU A 189 24.50 56.14 61.90
C GLU A 189 25.31 57.44 62.08
N GLU A 190 25.58 58.20 60.95
CA GLU A 190 26.24 59.49 61.03
C GLU A 190 25.31 60.62 61.52
N ALA A 191 24.04 60.50 61.49
CA ALA A 191 23.08 61.47 61.98
C ALA A 191 22.71 61.32 63.47
N ASP A 192 23.02 60.18 64.07
CA ASP A 192 22.73 59.83 65.47
C ASP A 192 23.94 60.07 66.41
N VAL A 193 25.05 60.66 65.91
CA VAL A 193 26.24 61.09 66.67
C VAL A 193 26.29 62.60 66.74
#